data_4dbed1603d867b7f19aa213852a8817a
#
_entry.id   4dbed1603d867b7f19aa213852a8817a
#
_cell.length_a   1.000
_cell.length_b   1.000
_cell.length_c   1.000
_cell.angle_alpha   90.00
_cell.angle_beta   90.00
_cell.angle_gamma   90.00
#
_symmetry.space_group_name_H-M   'P 1'
#
loop_
_entity.id
_entity.type
_entity.pdbx_description
1 polymer ?
#
loop_
_entity_poly.entity_id
_entity_poly.type
_entity_poly.pdbx_seq_one_letter_code
_entity_poly.pdbx_strand_id
1 'polypeptide(L)'
;MSHLSHPLNIILFAHGSRDPQWRAPIEAVAAHIRIRQPGTAVRCAYLELCAPSLLEAATDLIATGAHQIRVFPIFFGVGKHAREDLPLLIEQIRTAHPGVSVELLPAAGEYAQLTALMADIALS
;
A
#
# COMPACT_ATOMS: atom_id res chain seq x y z
N MET A 1 -11.09 17.22 16.68
CA MET A 1 -10.99 16.84 16.28
C MET A 1 -10.80 15.92 16.10
N SER A 2 -10.71 15.74 16.10
CA SER A 2 -10.61 14.89 15.84
C SER A 2 -10.16 14.14 15.69
N HIS A 3 -10.20 14.64 15.40
CA HIS A 3 -9.76 14.13 15.37
C HIS A 3 -9.30 13.21 15.99
N LEU A 4 -9.75 13.62 16.67
CA LEU A 4 -9.46 12.49 17.15
C LEU A 4 -9.60 11.38 16.32
N SER A 5 -9.10 11.50 15.36
CA SER A 5 -9.01 10.59 14.30
C SER A 5 -8.32 9.35 14.71
N HIS A 6 -8.79 8.24 14.27
CA HIS A 6 -8.08 6.98 14.39
C HIS A 6 -6.75 7.11 13.64
N PRO A 7 -5.68 6.50 14.17
CA PRO A 7 -4.42 6.48 13.43
C PRO A 7 -4.62 5.85 12.05
N LEU A 8 -4.01 6.44 11.07
CA LEU A 8 -4.05 5.92 9.72
C LEU A 8 -3.06 4.77 9.59
N ASN A 9 -3.49 3.66 9.01
CA ASN A 9 -2.65 2.50 8.77
C ASN A 9 -2.62 2.25 7.26
N ILE A 10 -1.43 2.25 6.68
CA ILE A 10 -1.26 2.18 5.24
C ILE A 10 -0.38 0.99 4.87
N ILE A 11 -0.79 0.27 3.84
CA ILE A 11 0.06 -0.71 3.18
C ILE A 11 0.33 -0.19 1.77
N LEU A 12 1.60 0.00 1.45
CA LEU A 12 2.05 0.27 0.10
C LEU A 12 2.29 -1.08 -0.55
N PHE A 13 1.51 -1.39 -1.57
CA PHE A 13 1.52 -2.72 -2.18
C PHE A 13 2.11 -2.65 -3.58
N ALA A 14 3.20 -3.38 -3.81
CA ALA A 14 3.92 -3.35 -5.07
C ALA A 14 4.09 -4.76 -5.62
N HIS A 15 4.62 -4.87 -6.85
CA HIS A 15 4.73 -6.16 -7.53
C HIS A 15 5.68 -7.12 -6.81
N GLY A 16 6.85 -6.65 -6.47
CA GLY A 16 7.88 -7.46 -5.82
C GLY A 16 9.03 -7.79 -6.75
N SER A 17 10.18 -8.07 -6.14
CA SER A 17 11.40 -8.45 -6.84
C SER A 17 12.34 -9.13 -5.85
N ARG A 18 13.18 -10.02 -6.35
CA ARG A 18 14.26 -10.62 -5.54
C ARG A 18 15.41 -9.67 -5.32
N ASP A 19 15.49 -8.59 -6.10
CA ASP A 19 16.55 -7.59 -5.97
C ASP A 19 16.20 -6.59 -4.88
N PRO A 20 16.98 -6.53 -3.77
CA PRO A 20 16.70 -5.57 -2.71
C PRO A 20 16.70 -4.12 -3.18
N GLN A 21 17.51 -3.78 -4.19
CA GLN A 21 17.56 -2.42 -4.71
C GLN A 21 16.26 -2.00 -5.37
N TRP A 22 15.53 -2.97 -5.95
CA TRP A 22 14.24 -2.68 -6.57
C TRP A 22 13.22 -2.13 -5.57
N ARG A 23 13.34 -2.53 -4.30
CA ARG A 23 12.39 -2.10 -3.27
C ARG A 23 12.66 -0.70 -2.74
N ALA A 24 13.85 -0.16 -2.98
CA ALA A 24 14.25 1.13 -2.41
C ALA A 24 13.26 2.26 -2.73
N PRO A 25 12.76 2.43 -3.97
CA PRO A 25 11.78 3.49 -4.23
C PRO A 25 10.48 3.33 -3.45
N ILE A 26 10.02 2.10 -3.25
CA ILE A 26 8.80 1.84 -2.49
C ILE A 26 9.02 2.18 -1.02
N GLU A 27 10.14 1.75 -0.47
CA GLU A 27 10.50 2.03 0.92
C GLU A 27 10.71 3.52 1.14
N ALA A 28 11.18 4.24 0.12
CA ALA A 28 11.32 5.70 0.20
C ALA A 28 9.97 6.39 0.36
N VAL A 29 8.93 5.89 -0.31
CA VAL A 29 7.58 6.43 -0.13
C VAL A 29 7.13 6.22 1.32
N ALA A 30 7.37 5.05 1.88
CA ALA A 30 7.04 4.77 3.28
C ALA A 30 7.77 5.72 4.22
N ALA A 31 9.06 5.97 3.96
CA ALA A 31 9.85 6.89 4.78
C ALA A 31 9.29 8.31 4.71
N HIS A 32 8.89 8.78 3.53
CA HIS A 32 8.26 10.08 3.37
C HIS A 32 6.98 10.21 4.17
N ILE A 33 6.15 9.18 4.17
CA ILE A 33 4.90 9.18 4.94
C ILE A 33 5.21 9.31 6.43
N ARG A 34 6.18 8.55 6.92
CA ARG A 34 6.55 8.59 8.35
C ARG A 34 7.06 9.94 8.78
N ILE A 35 7.79 10.63 7.91
CA ILE A 35 8.29 11.97 8.20
C ILE A 35 7.15 12.99 8.21
N ARG A 36 6.22 12.89 7.25
CA ARG A 36 5.13 13.86 7.12
C ARG A 36 4.03 13.65 8.15
N GLN A 37 3.81 12.42 8.58
CA GLN A 37 2.80 12.10 9.59
C GLN A 37 3.32 11.00 10.51
N PRO A 38 4.08 11.37 11.55
CA PRO A 38 4.73 10.35 12.41
C PRO A 38 3.78 9.38 13.10
N GLY A 39 2.51 9.75 13.28
CA GLY A 39 1.53 8.84 13.87
C GLY A 39 0.97 7.78 12.93
N THR A 40 1.35 7.82 11.66
CA THR A 40 0.85 6.89 10.66
C THR A 40 1.70 5.61 10.66
N ALA A 41 1.06 4.46 10.74
CA ALA A 41 1.74 3.18 10.60
C ALA A 41 1.76 2.79 9.13
N VAL A 42 2.93 2.50 8.58
CA VAL A 42 3.12 2.16 7.18
C VAL A 42 3.87 0.85 7.06
N ARG A 43 3.42 -0.01 6.17
CA ARG A 43 4.12 -1.24 5.79
C ARG A 43 4.22 -1.32 4.27
N CYS A 44 5.31 -1.88 3.78
CA CYS A 44 5.42 -2.25 2.37
C CYS A 44 5.09 -3.73 2.26
N ALA A 45 4.34 -4.10 1.24
CA ALA A 45 3.99 -5.48 0.97
C ALA A 45 4.09 -5.74 -0.53
N TYR A 46 4.22 -7.02 -0.90
CA TYR A 46 4.55 -7.37 -2.27
C TYR A 46 3.68 -8.53 -2.75
N LEU A 47 3.38 -8.51 -4.05
CA LEU A 47 2.56 -9.54 -4.66
C LEU A 47 3.30 -10.88 -4.70
N GLU A 48 4.60 -10.83 -5.00
CA GLU A 48 5.41 -12.03 -5.13
C GLU A 48 6.90 -11.72 -4.98
N LEU A 49 7.72 -12.74 -4.97
CA LEU A 49 9.20 -12.69 -5.04
C LEU A 49 9.90 -12.16 -3.80
N CYS A 50 9.22 -11.53 -2.89
CA CYS A 50 9.79 -11.08 -1.62
C CYS A 50 8.69 -10.89 -0.60
N ALA A 51 9.09 -10.90 0.67
CA ALA A 51 8.18 -10.72 1.79
C ALA A 51 8.17 -9.26 2.25
N PRO A 52 7.12 -8.83 2.97
CA PRO A 52 5.94 -9.60 3.33
C PRO A 52 4.88 -9.60 2.22
N SER A 53 3.98 -10.59 2.27
CA SER A 53 2.78 -10.56 1.45
C SER A 53 1.79 -9.54 1.99
N LEU A 54 0.73 -9.28 1.21
CA LEU A 54 -0.31 -8.34 1.65
C LEU A 54 -0.99 -8.83 2.93
N LEU A 55 -1.33 -10.11 3.02
CA LEU A 55 -1.96 -10.66 4.22
C LEU A 55 -1.02 -10.60 5.42
N GLU A 56 0.26 -10.90 5.24
CA GLU A 56 1.24 -10.82 6.32
C GLU A 56 1.37 -9.40 6.87
N ALA A 57 1.45 -8.41 5.98
CA ALA A 57 1.55 -7.01 6.38
C ALA A 57 0.29 -6.54 7.11
N ALA A 58 -0.88 -6.94 6.62
CA ALA A 58 -2.14 -6.60 7.27
C ALA A 58 -2.22 -7.22 8.66
N THR A 59 -1.86 -8.50 8.78
CA THR A 59 -1.87 -9.19 10.06
C THR A 59 -0.94 -8.52 11.06
N ASP A 60 0.23 -8.08 10.61
CA ASP A 60 1.19 -7.36 11.45
C ASP A 60 0.59 -6.04 11.96
N LEU A 61 -0.03 -5.26 11.09
CA LEU A 61 -0.67 -4.01 11.49
C LEU A 61 -1.82 -4.25 12.49
N ILE A 62 -2.61 -5.27 12.24
CA ILE A 62 -3.73 -5.61 13.12
C ILE A 62 -3.22 -6.02 14.50
N ALA A 63 -2.10 -6.75 14.56
CA ALA A 63 -1.48 -7.13 15.82
C ALA A 63 -1.02 -5.92 16.62
N THR A 64 -0.75 -4.79 15.97
CA THR A 64 -0.39 -3.54 16.65
C THR A 64 -1.60 -2.65 16.95
N GLY A 65 -2.81 -3.14 16.70
CA GLY A 65 -4.04 -2.45 17.06
C GLY A 65 -4.79 -1.77 15.93
N ALA A 66 -4.42 -2.01 14.66
CA ALA A 66 -5.09 -1.39 13.54
C ALA A 66 -6.52 -1.92 13.39
N HIS A 67 -7.48 -1.01 13.19
CA HIS A 67 -8.87 -1.31 12.90
C HIS A 67 -9.27 -0.94 11.49
N GLN A 68 -8.50 -0.06 10.86
CA GLN A 68 -8.72 0.39 9.49
C GLN A 68 -7.39 0.34 8.77
N ILE A 69 -7.39 -0.25 7.58
CA ILE A 69 -6.19 -0.36 6.76
C ILE A 69 -6.51 0.17 5.37
N ARG A 70 -5.64 1.03 4.87
CA ARG A 70 -5.72 1.54 3.51
C ARG A 70 -4.62 0.87 2.69
N VAL A 71 -5.00 0.20 1.60
CA VAL A 71 -4.06 -0.44 0.69
C VAL A 71 -3.90 0.44 -0.55
N PHE A 72 -2.68 0.87 -0.82
CA PHE A 72 -2.35 1.68 -1.98
C PHE A 72 -1.48 0.85 -2.94
N PRO A 73 -2.04 0.38 -4.06
CA PRO A 73 -1.26 -0.36 -5.05
C PRO A 73 -0.33 0.57 -5.82
N ILE A 74 0.97 0.34 -5.70
CA ILE A 74 1.97 1.12 -6.43
C ILE A 74 2.28 0.39 -7.72
N PHE A 75 1.30 0.38 -8.62
CA PHE A 75 1.43 -0.13 -9.98
C PHE A 75 1.19 1.00 -10.94
N PHE A 76 1.97 1.08 -11.98
CA PHE A 76 1.77 2.07 -13.02
C PHE A 76 0.59 1.65 -13.89
N GLY A 77 0.74 0.54 -14.59
CA GLY A 77 -0.37 -0.13 -15.21
C GLY A 77 -0.73 -1.36 -14.38
N VAL A 78 -2.00 -1.74 -14.36
CA VAL A 78 -2.46 -2.93 -13.66
C VAL A 78 -2.77 -3.99 -14.70
N GLY A 79 -1.93 -5.01 -14.78
CA GLY A 79 -2.13 -6.13 -15.68
C GLY A 79 -3.37 -6.94 -15.28
N LYS A 80 -3.82 -7.79 -16.19
CA LYS A 80 -5.04 -8.57 -15.99
C LYS A 80 -4.99 -9.41 -14.72
N HIS A 81 -3.87 -10.09 -14.47
CA HIS A 81 -3.74 -10.94 -13.28
C HIS A 81 -3.83 -10.14 -12.00
N ALA A 82 -3.16 -8.99 -11.93
CA ALA A 82 -3.21 -8.16 -10.73
C ALA A 82 -4.61 -7.61 -10.49
N ARG A 83 -5.34 -7.23 -11.56
CA ARG A 83 -6.71 -6.76 -11.43
C ARG A 83 -7.65 -7.84 -10.89
N GLU A 84 -7.40 -9.09 -11.25
CA GLU A 84 -8.20 -10.21 -10.77
C GLU A 84 -7.81 -10.60 -9.35
N ASP A 85 -6.52 -10.57 -9.04
CA ASP A 85 -6.01 -11.04 -7.76
C ASP A 85 -6.20 -10.04 -6.62
N LEU A 86 -6.11 -8.72 -6.89
CA LEU A 86 -6.24 -7.72 -5.85
C LEU A 86 -7.52 -7.84 -5.03
N PRO A 87 -8.72 -7.92 -5.65
CA PRO A 87 -9.94 -8.09 -4.86
C PRO A 87 -9.94 -9.36 -4.02
N LEU A 88 -9.36 -10.44 -4.52
CA LEU A 88 -9.26 -11.69 -3.78
C LEU A 88 -8.35 -11.57 -2.58
N LEU A 89 -7.22 -10.87 -2.74
CA LEU A 89 -6.28 -10.62 -1.64
C LEU A 89 -6.92 -9.77 -0.56
N ILE A 90 -7.70 -8.75 -0.95
CA ILE A 90 -8.42 -7.92 0.00
C ILE A 90 -9.45 -8.77 0.76
N GLU A 91 -10.17 -9.64 0.06
CA GLU A 91 -11.14 -10.52 0.70
C GLU A 91 -10.49 -11.51 1.66
N GLN A 92 -9.27 -11.95 1.39
CA GLN A 92 -8.52 -12.79 2.33
C GLN A 92 -8.30 -12.06 3.65
N ILE A 93 -7.96 -10.77 3.60
CA ILE A 93 -7.77 -9.97 4.81
C ILE A 93 -9.10 -9.86 5.57
N ARG A 94 -10.18 -9.54 4.88
CA ARG A 94 -11.49 -9.37 5.49
C ARG A 94 -11.99 -10.66 6.14
N THR A 95 -11.74 -11.79 5.49
CA THR A 95 -12.14 -13.10 6.01
C THR A 95 -11.34 -13.48 7.25
N ALA A 96 -10.02 -13.24 7.21
CA ALA A 96 -9.13 -13.56 8.33
C ALA A 96 -9.34 -12.62 9.52
N HIS A 97 -9.78 -11.38 9.28
CA HIS A 97 -9.90 -10.34 10.29
C HIS A 97 -11.21 -9.57 10.12
N PRO A 98 -12.36 -10.20 10.44
CA PRO A 98 -13.67 -9.60 10.12
C PRO A 98 -13.98 -8.29 10.83
N GLY A 99 -13.26 -7.97 11.91
CA GLY A 99 -13.44 -6.71 12.62
C GLY A 99 -12.68 -5.54 12.03
N VAL A 100 -11.92 -5.74 10.95
CA VAL A 100 -11.07 -4.71 10.38
C VAL A 100 -11.66 -4.20 9.07
N SER A 101 -11.66 -2.89 8.90
CA SER A 101 -12.08 -2.24 7.67
C SER A 101 -10.87 -2.10 6.73
N VAL A 102 -11.03 -2.50 5.47
CA VAL A 102 -9.96 -2.42 4.48
C VAL A 102 -10.44 -1.61 3.28
N GLU A 103 -9.73 -0.54 2.98
CA GLU A 103 -9.98 0.32 1.82
C GLU A 103 -8.92 0.05 0.76
N LEU A 104 -9.33 -0.23 -0.46
CA LEU A 104 -8.43 -0.39 -1.59
C LEU A 104 -8.48 0.87 -2.43
N LEU A 105 -7.36 1.61 -2.49
CA LEU A 105 -7.25 2.79 -3.33
C LEU A 105 -7.04 2.38 -4.80
N PRO A 106 -7.33 3.29 -5.75
CA PRO A 106 -6.90 3.08 -7.13
C PRO A 106 -5.38 2.92 -7.21
N ALA A 107 -4.90 2.22 -8.22
CA ALA A 107 -3.46 2.06 -8.43
C ALA A 107 -2.80 3.40 -8.76
N ALA A 108 -1.51 3.52 -8.42
CA ALA A 108 -0.78 4.77 -8.58
C ALA A 108 -0.89 5.38 -9.98
N GLY A 109 -0.84 4.55 -11.02
CA GLY A 109 -0.93 5.02 -12.40
C GLY A 109 -2.28 5.60 -12.79
N GLU A 110 -3.32 5.45 -11.96
CA GLU A 110 -4.65 5.99 -12.24
C GLU A 110 -4.84 7.42 -11.71
N TYR A 111 -3.86 7.95 -10.97
CA TYR A 111 -3.97 9.29 -10.40
C TYR A 111 -3.49 10.35 -11.39
N ALA A 112 -4.37 11.30 -11.70
CA ALA A 112 -4.03 12.39 -12.62
C ALA A 112 -2.86 13.23 -12.14
N GLN A 113 -2.74 13.45 -10.82
CA GLN A 113 -1.62 14.20 -10.28
C GLN A 113 -0.29 13.51 -10.46
N LEU A 114 -0.26 12.17 -10.46
CA LEU A 114 0.98 11.45 -10.73
C LEU A 114 1.34 11.55 -12.22
N THR A 115 0.36 11.41 -13.10
CA THR A 115 0.55 11.57 -14.55
C THR A 115 1.13 12.94 -14.86
N ALA A 116 0.57 13.99 -14.27
CA ALA A 116 1.04 15.35 -14.47
C ALA A 116 2.46 15.55 -13.97
N LEU A 117 2.77 15.01 -12.78
CA LEU A 117 4.13 15.11 -12.22
C LEU A 117 5.14 14.42 -13.11
N MET A 118 4.82 13.25 -13.62
CA MET A 118 5.74 12.53 -14.50
C MET A 118 5.98 13.27 -15.80
N ALA A 119 4.95 13.90 -16.35
CA ALA A 119 5.10 14.74 -17.54
C ALA A 119 6.00 15.95 -17.24
N ASP A 120 5.81 16.58 -16.09
CA ASP A 120 6.65 17.71 -15.68
C ASP A 120 8.12 17.31 -15.58
N ILE A 121 8.38 16.16 -14.98
CA ILE A 121 9.75 15.65 -14.85
C ILE A 121 10.35 15.38 -16.24
N ALA A 122 9.58 14.78 -17.14
CA ALA A 122 10.06 14.48 -18.49
C ALA A 122 10.35 15.76 -19.30
N LEU A 123 9.64 16.84 -19.01
CA LEU A 123 9.79 18.11 -19.73
C LEU A 123 10.86 19.03 -19.12
N SER A 124 11.38 18.70 -17.96
CA SER A 124 12.33 19.57 -17.27
C SER A 124 13.75 19.52 -17.83
#